data_c9094fa2c5e497802269faa4b9fb7c03
#
_entry.id   c9094fa2c5e497802269faa4b9fb7c03
#
_cell.length_a   1.000
_cell.length_b   1.000
_cell.length_c   1.000
_cell.angle_alpha   90.00
_cell.angle_beta   90.00
_cell.angle_gamma   90.00
#
_symmetry.space_group_name_H-M   'P 1'
#
loop_
_entity.id
_entity.type
_entity.pdbx_description
1 polymer ?
#
loop_
_entity_poly.entity_id
_entity_poly.type
_entity_poly.pdbx_seq_one_letter_code
_entity_poly.pdbx_strand_id
1 'polypeptide(L)'
;MPMSTSCPHQPYCEMREQTDMRFISHLTRNTFAIILAGGRGTRLKQLTGFRSKPAVPFAGKFRILDFTLSNCVNSGIRKIGVATQYKAHSLIRHIQRGWSFLDGRFDEFIQLLPAQQQIDETQWYQGTADAVYQNLHFLRRYRPEHILIVAGDHIYKMDYGRMLAHHVKHNADMTVACIDVPLAEAREFGVMGVDGHDRVIDFVEKPQNPPHIPGQPDRALASMGIYIFNTKFLFEQLERDAMTKGSSRDFGKDIIPYIVSRYRVFAHRFADSCVGSPQHQPYWRDVGTIDAYWEANMEMTKVTPELNLYDHDWPIWTYQEQMPPAKFVFDDEDRRGTAVDSLISGGCIISGATVKRSLLFSSVNVHSWASVEDSVILPGVDIGRHAVLKRCVVDKHCRIPEGMVIGVNPEEDRKRFHVSPKGITLVTAEMLGQGAAEGL
;
A
#
# COMPACT_ATOMS: atom_id res chain seq x y z
N MET A 1 -27.13 -38.08 33.59
CA MET A 1 -25.92 -37.25 33.79
C MET A 1 -24.81 -37.92 33.03
N PRO A 2 -24.30 -37.35 31.92
CA PRO A 2 -23.06 -37.81 31.32
C PRO A 2 -21.91 -36.93 31.80
N MET A 3 -20.84 -37.57 32.26
CA MET A 3 -19.60 -36.97 32.71
C MET A 3 -18.89 -36.27 31.58
N SER A 4 -18.53 -35.00 31.78
CA SER A 4 -17.66 -34.24 30.93
C SER A 4 -16.24 -34.77 31.03
N THR A 5 -15.74 -35.35 29.95
CA THR A 5 -14.32 -35.69 29.78
C THR A 5 -13.57 -34.40 29.43
N SER A 6 -12.91 -33.80 30.43
CA SER A 6 -11.93 -32.72 30.22
C SER A 6 -10.70 -33.26 29.47
N CYS A 7 -10.38 -32.61 28.37
CA CYS A 7 -9.22 -32.92 27.55
C CYS A 7 -7.89 -32.55 28.28
N PRO A 8 -6.94 -33.47 28.50
CA PRO A 8 -5.70 -33.18 29.27
C PRO A 8 -4.60 -32.46 28.47
N HIS A 9 -4.92 -31.89 27.31
CA HIS A 9 -3.90 -31.32 26.39
C HIS A 9 -3.75 -29.79 26.39
N GLN A 10 -4.54 -29.04 27.20
CA GLN A 10 -4.48 -27.59 27.24
C GLN A 10 -3.09 -26.99 27.59
N PRO A 11 -2.35 -27.44 28.62
CA PRO A 11 -1.09 -26.76 28.98
C PRO A 11 0.05 -26.95 27.95
N TYR A 12 0.04 -28.00 27.17
CA TYR A 12 1.05 -28.23 26.13
C TYR A 12 0.82 -27.38 24.88
N CYS A 13 -0.44 -27.08 24.56
CA CYS A 13 -0.79 -26.21 23.43
C CYS A 13 -0.39 -24.76 23.73
N GLU A 14 -0.73 -24.25 24.92
CA GLU A 14 -0.39 -22.90 25.38
C GLU A 14 1.15 -22.68 25.50
N MET A 15 1.92 -23.69 25.96
CA MET A 15 3.38 -23.60 25.99
C MET A 15 4.00 -23.58 24.59
N ARG A 16 3.45 -24.30 23.62
CA ARG A 16 3.90 -24.29 22.22
C ARG A 16 3.64 -22.92 21.58
N GLU A 17 2.42 -22.39 21.74
CA GLU A 17 2.06 -21.06 21.22
C GLU A 17 2.91 -19.94 21.85
N GLN A 18 3.19 -20.00 23.17
CA GLN A 18 4.08 -19.04 23.82
C GLN A 18 5.54 -19.14 23.35
N THR A 19 6.01 -20.34 23.03
CA THR A 19 7.36 -20.57 22.48
C THR A 19 7.45 -20.02 21.07
N ASP A 20 6.41 -20.25 20.25
CA ASP A 20 6.34 -19.76 18.89
C ASP A 20 6.26 -18.21 18.85
N MET A 21 5.50 -17.57 19.74
CA MET A 21 5.42 -16.11 19.85
C MET A 21 6.76 -15.48 20.27
N ARG A 22 7.49 -16.08 21.22
CA ARG A 22 8.82 -15.59 21.63
C ARG A 22 9.84 -15.74 20.49
N PHE A 23 9.77 -16.81 19.75
CA PHE A 23 10.61 -17.05 18.59
C PHE A 23 10.37 -15.99 17.51
N ILE A 24 9.10 -15.75 17.13
CA ILE A 24 8.73 -14.73 16.15
C ILE A 24 9.16 -13.33 16.62
N SER A 25 8.94 -13.00 17.89
CA SER A 25 9.38 -11.73 18.47
C SER A 25 10.90 -11.53 18.40
N HIS A 26 11.70 -12.60 18.57
CA HIS A 26 13.14 -12.53 18.37
C HIS A 26 13.50 -12.25 16.90
N LEU A 27 12.87 -12.93 15.96
CA LEU A 27 13.10 -12.75 14.54
C LEU A 27 12.78 -11.33 14.08
N THR A 28 11.61 -10.80 14.47
CA THR A 28 11.17 -9.48 14.06
C THR A 28 12.04 -8.35 14.63
N ARG A 29 12.54 -8.48 15.86
CA ARG A 29 13.50 -7.52 16.47
C ARG A 29 14.85 -7.49 15.74
N ASN A 30 15.29 -8.62 15.22
CA ASN A 30 16.57 -8.75 14.48
C ASN A 30 16.40 -8.52 12.97
N THR A 31 15.23 -8.08 12.54
CA THR A 31 14.93 -7.76 11.15
C THR A 31 14.94 -6.27 10.92
N PHE A 32 15.53 -5.85 9.80
CA PHE A 32 15.44 -4.49 9.28
C PHE A 32 14.50 -4.47 8.07
N ALA A 33 13.48 -3.61 8.07
CA ALA A 33 12.61 -3.43 6.92
C ALA A 33 13.07 -2.26 6.04
N ILE A 34 13.11 -2.47 4.73
CA ILE A 34 13.32 -1.43 3.73
C ILE A 34 12.06 -1.30 2.88
N ILE A 35 11.43 -0.14 2.96
CA ILE A 35 10.25 0.17 2.17
C ILE A 35 10.68 0.95 0.94
N LEU A 36 10.42 0.41 -0.24
CA LEU A 36 10.70 1.06 -1.53
C LEU A 36 9.54 2.01 -1.87
N ALA A 37 9.75 3.30 -1.69
CA ALA A 37 8.75 4.36 -1.88
C ALA A 37 9.10 5.35 -3.01
N GLY A 38 9.96 4.96 -3.94
CA GLY A 38 10.55 5.84 -4.97
C GLY A 38 9.86 5.84 -6.34
N GLY A 39 8.81 5.04 -6.55
CA GLY A 39 8.13 4.91 -7.85
C GLY A 39 7.48 6.20 -8.35
N ARG A 40 7.61 6.49 -9.67
CA ARG A 40 7.03 7.70 -10.31
C ARG A 40 5.50 7.71 -10.32
N GLY A 41 4.84 6.53 -10.30
CA GLY A 41 3.38 6.39 -10.29
C GLY A 41 2.68 7.01 -11.52
N THR A 42 3.31 7.02 -12.69
CA THR A 42 2.84 7.71 -13.90
C THR A 42 1.45 7.29 -14.37
N ARG A 43 1.02 6.06 -14.05
CA ARG A 43 -0.31 5.53 -14.40
C ARG A 43 -1.45 6.20 -13.60
N LEU A 44 -1.15 6.81 -12.44
CA LEU A 44 -2.09 7.63 -11.66
C LEU A 44 -2.21 9.07 -12.20
N LYS A 45 -1.56 9.36 -13.33
CA LYS A 45 -1.67 10.65 -14.02
C LYS A 45 -1.39 11.83 -13.07
N GLN A 46 -2.26 12.82 -13.11
CA GLN A 46 -2.11 14.07 -12.34
C GLN A 46 -2.21 13.88 -10.82
N LEU A 47 -2.81 12.79 -10.31
CA LEU A 47 -2.77 12.48 -8.87
C LEU A 47 -1.35 12.37 -8.31
N THR A 48 -0.38 11.99 -9.14
CA THR A 48 1.04 11.95 -8.79
C THR A 48 1.83 13.14 -9.35
N GLY A 49 1.12 14.18 -9.78
CA GLY A 49 1.71 15.43 -10.28
C GLY A 49 2.67 16.07 -9.26
N PHE A 50 2.28 16.15 -8.00
CA PHE A 50 3.02 16.80 -6.92
C PHE A 50 3.41 15.88 -5.76
N ARG A 51 3.11 14.57 -5.84
CA ARG A 51 3.41 13.57 -4.80
C ARG A 51 3.78 12.23 -5.40
N SER A 52 4.55 11.41 -4.66
CA SER A 52 4.80 10.02 -5.03
C SER A 52 3.55 9.16 -4.82
N LYS A 53 3.42 8.00 -5.49
CA LYS A 53 2.29 7.07 -5.33
C LYS A 53 2.07 6.66 -3.86
N PRO A 54 3.10 6.33 -3.06
CA PRO A 54 2.93 6.00 -1.65
C PRO A 54 2.30 7.12 -0.80
N ALA A 55 2.42 8.38 -1.23
CA ALA A 55 1.86 9.55 -0.55
C ALA A 55 0.41 9.89 -0.96
N VAL A 56 -0.19 9.16 -1.89
CA VAL A 56 -1.58 9.38 -2.32
C VAL A 56 -2.52 9.01 -1.16
N PRO A 57 -3.52 9.86 -0.84
CA PRO A 57 -4.53 9.54 0.18
C PRO A 57 -5.36 8.33 -0.19
N PHE A 58 -5.78 7.54 0.80
CA PHE A 58 -6.59 6.34 0.63
C PHE A 58 -7.59 6.17 1.79
N ALA A 59 -8.78 5.64 1.48
CA ALA A 59 -9.83 5.27 2.44
C ALA A 59 -10.21 6.37 3.44
N GLY A 60 -10.31 7.62 2.98
CA GLY A 60 -10.78 8.77 3.74
C GLY A 60 -9.75 9.40 4.68
N LYS A 61 -8.77 8.66 5.17
CA LYS A 61 -7.88 9.09 6.26
C LYS A 61 -6.41 8.76 6.03
N PHE A 62 -6.11 7.62 5.42
CA PHE A 62 -4.77 7.06 5.30
C PHE A 62 -4.02 7.57 4.06
N ARG A 63 -2.76 7.18 3.95
CA ARG A 63 -2.00 7.17 2.71
C ARG A 63 -1.64 5.73 2.36
N ILE A 64 -1.36 5.46 1.09
CA ILE A 64 -1.01 4.11 0.63
C ILE A 64 0.13 3.52 1.46
N LEU A 65 1.17 4.30 1.76
CA LEU A 65 2.33 3.86 2.55
C LEU A 65 1.95 3.41 3.97
N ASP A 66 0.89 3.96 4.56
CA ASP A 66 0.52 3.66 5.95
C ASP A 66 0.21 2.17 6.15
N PHE A 67 -0.29 1.48 5.12
CA PHE A 67 -0.55 0.04 5.17
C PHE A 67 0.74 -0.77 5.34
N THR A 68 1.76 -0.50 4.54
CA THR A 68 3.06 -1.18 4.64
C THR A 68 3.76 -0.86 5.96
N LEU A 69 3.77 0.41 6.38
CA LEU A 69 4.34 0.81 7.68
C LEU A 69 3.60 0.15 8.85
N SER A 70 2.26 0.12 8.80
CA SER A 70 1.45 -0.53 9.84
C SER A 70 1.71 -2.03 9.90
N ASN A 71 1.84 -2.70 8.76
CA ASN A 71 2.20 -4.11 8.73
C ASN A 71 3.56 -4.36 9.39
N CYS A 72 4.58 -3.52 9.14
CA CYS A 72 5.87 -3.63 9.83
C CYS A 72 5.70 -3.50 11.34
N VAL A 73 5.05 -2.43 11.80
CA VAL A 73 4.88 -2.13 13.22
C VAL A 73 4.04 -3.20 13.92
N ASN A 74 2.93 -3.62 13.34
CA ASN A 74 2.05 -4.64 13.91
C ASN A 74 2.71 -6.03 13.94
N SER A 75 3.58 -6.35 12.97
CA SER A 75 4.41 -7.56 12.98
C SER A 75 5.55 -7.53 14.01
N GLY A 76 5.78 -6.40 14.70
CA GLY A 76 6.88 -6.24 15.67
C GLY A 76 8.21 -5.81 15.05
N ILE A 77 8.28 -5.45 13.78
CA ILE A 77 9.47 -4.88 13.14
C ILE A 77 9.55 -3.39 13.46
N ARG A 78 10.65 -2.96 14.09
CA ARG A 78 10.81 -1.62 14.63
C ARG A 78 11.94 -0.81 13.98
N LYS A 79 12.78 -1.42 13.16
CA LYS A 79 13.86 -0.78 12.42
C LYS A 79 13.45 -0.68 10.97
N ILE A 80 13.03 0.51 10.53
CA ILE A 80 12.41 0.69 9.23
C ILE A 80 13.12 1.81 8.48
N GLY A 81 13.61 1.50 7.28
CA GLY A 81 14.12 2.47 6.32
C GLY A 81 13.11 2.70 5.20
N VAL A 82 12.82 3.96 4.85
CA VAL A 82 11.94 4.30 3.73
C VAL A 82 12.77 4.96 2.63
N ALA A 83 13.06 4.20 1.57
CA ALA A 83 13.80 4.68 0.41
C ALA A 83 12.90 5.58 -0.45
N THR A 84 13.27 6.85 -0.58
CA THR A 84 12.50 7.87 -1.29
C THR A 84 13.31 8.48 -2.42
N GLN A 85 12.66 8.84 -3.52
CA GLN A 85 13.33 9.43 -4.67
C GLN A 85 12.55 10.62 -5.26
N TYR A 86 11.41 10.37 -5.91
CA TYR A 86 10.65 11.40 -6.59
C TYR A 86 9.58 12.04 -5.69
N LYS A 87 9.44 13.39 -5.77
CA LYS A 87 8.34 14.14 -5.15
C LYS A 87 8.08 13.73 -3.69
N ALA A 88 9.17 13.51 -2.95
CA ALA A 88 9.14 12.91 -1.62
C ALA A 88 8.65 13.88 -0.53
N HIS A 89 8.57 15.20 -0.77
CA HIS A 89 8.29 16.20 0.26
C HIS A 89 7.00 15.92 1.05
N SER A 90 5.89 15.63 0.33
CA SER A 90 4.61 15.28 0.97
C SER A 90 4.69 13.97 1.79
N LEU A 91 5.48 13.00 1.34
CA LEU A 91 5.71 11.74 2.02
C LEU A 91 6.57 11.93 3.27
N ILE A 92 7.67 12.67 3.16
CA ILE A 92 8.59 13.00 4.26
C ILE A 92 7.81 13.69 5.38
N ARG A 93 7.04 14.73 5.06
CA ARG A 93 6.21 15.45 6.04
C ARG A 93 5.20 14.53 6.73
N HIS A 94 4.57 13.62 5.98
CA HIS A 94 3.63 12.66 6.54
C HIS A 94 4.29 11.71 7.54
N ILE A 95 5.43 11.14 7.18
CA ILE A 95 6.20 10.25 8.06
C ILE A 95 6.65 10.98 9.33
N GLN A 96 7.23 12.17 9.19
CA GLN A 96 7.70 12.96 10.32
C GLN A 96 6.59 13.33 11.30
N ARG A 97 5.37 13.59 10.82
CA ARG A 97 4.24 13.97 11.67
C ARG A 97 3.51 12.77 12.29
N GLY A 98 3.37 11.69 11.54
CA GLY A 98 2.50 10.57 11.93
C GLY A 98 3.23 9.37 12.52
N TRP A 99 4.54 9.24 12.27
CA TRP A 99 5.28 8.02 12.56
C TRP A 99 6.48 8.22 13.50
N SER A 100 6.43 9.26 14.34
CA SER A 100 7.49 9.59 15.31
C SER A 100 7.28 8.94 16.70
N PHE A 101 6.40 7.96 16.81
CA PHE A 101 6.09 7.30 18.09
C PHE A 101 7.04 6.15 18.45
N LEU A 102 7.90 5.72 17.53
CA LEU A 102 8.96 4.75 17.81
C LEU A 102 10.10 5.43 18.60
N ASP A 103 10.61 4.74 19.62
CA ASP A 103 11.56 5.33 20.55
C ASP A 103 13.00 4.93 20.25
N GLY A 104 13.78 5.87 19.77
CA GLY A 104 15.19 5.68 19.43
C GLY A 104 16.07 5.23 20.61
N ARG A 105 15.62 5.39 21.87
CA ARG A 105 16.31 4.83 23.06
C ARG A 105 16.30 3.29 23.08
N PHE A 106 15.31 2.69 22.43
CA PHE A 106 15.21 1.23 22.27
C PHE A 106 15.70 0.75 20.88
N ASP A 107 16.39 1.62 20.13
CA ASP A 107 16.85 1.35 18.75
C ASP A 107 15.68 1.08 17.79
N GLU A 108 14.54 1.75 18.04
CA GLU A 108 13.32 1.71 17.24
C GLU A 108 13.15 3.02 16.47
N PHE A 109 12.99 2.94 15.16
CA PHE A 109 12.89 4.14 14.33
C PHE A 109 12.29 3.88 12.95
N ILE A 110 11.81 4.96 12.32
CA ILE A 110 11.56 5.05 10.89
C ILE A 110 12.51 6.09 10.31
N GLN A 111 13.47 5.65 9.53
CA GLN A 111 14.48 6.48 8.90
C GLN A 111 14.16 6.71 7.44
N LEU A 112 14.15 7.97 7.01
CA LEU A 112 14.09 8.32 5.61
C LEU A 112 15.46 8.08 4.97
N LEU A 113 15.46 7.38 3.84
CA LEU A 113 16.62 7.06 3.02
C LEU A 113 16.42 7.73 1.65
N PRO A 114 16.68 9.04 1.54
CA PRO A 114 16.59 9.72 0.26
C PRO A 114 17.70 9.27 -0.67
N ALA A 115 17.42 9.23 -1.98
CA ALA A 115 18.48 9.03 -2.98
C ALA A 115 19.55 10.10 -2.80
N GLN A 116 20.78 9.69 -2.52
CA GLN A 116 21.92 10.57 -2.32
C GLN A 116 22.84 10.49 -3.53
N GLN A 117 23.35 11.64 -3.96
CA GLN A 117 24.39 11.74 -5.00
C GLN A 117 25.76 11.41 -4.36
N GLN A 118 26.00 10.12 -4.05
CA GLN A 118 27.24 9.73 -3.34
C GLN A 118 28.40 9.35 -4.26
N ILE A 119 28.15 9.01 -5.52
CA ILE A 119 29.17 8.45 -6.42
C ILE A 119 29.36 9.30 -7.68
N ASP A 120 28.30 9.89 -8.22
CA ASP A 120 28.31 10.82 -9.35
C ASP A 120 27.19 11.85 -9.19
N GLU A 121 27.44 13.11 -9.50
CA GLU A 121 26.50 14.23 -9.31
C GLU A 121 25.17 14.10 -10.09
N THR A 122 24.95 13.00 -10.82
CA THR A 122 23.81 12.83 -11.72
C THR A 122 22.97 11.57 -11.50
N GLN A 123 23.32 10.67 -10.56
CA GLN A 123 22.65 9.36 -10.50
C GLN A 123 21.66 9.23 -9.34
N TRP A 124 20.38 9.19 -9.70
CA TRP A 124 19.27 8.72 -8.88
C TRP A 124 19.31 7.19 -8.78
N TYR A 125 18.49 6.56 -7.89
CA TYR A 125 18.34 5.11 -7.88
C TYR A 125 17.99 4.59 -9.29
N GLN A 126 18.83 3.74 -9.84
CA GLN A 126 18.66 3.19 -11.19
C GLN A 126 17.56 2.12 -11.22
N GLY A 127 17.41 1.36 -10.14
CA GLY A 127 16.42 0.31 -9.97
C GLY A 127 16.13 0.04 -8.50
N THR A 128 15.28 -0.93 -8.25
CA THR A 128 14.85 -1.32 -6.90
C THR A 128 15.99 -1.89 -6.07
N ALA A 129 16.89 -2.66 -6.67
CA ALA A 129 18.09 -3.20 -6.02
C ALA A 129 19.13 -2.12 -5.74
N ASP A 130 19.27 -1.14 -6.64
CA ASP A 130 20.17 -0.01 -6.45
C ASP A 130 19.77 0.84 -5.23
N ALA A 131 18.48 1.01 -4.99
CA ALA A 131 17.98 1.71 -3.81
C ALA A 131 18.43 1.06 -2.50
N VAL A 132 18.54 -0.26 -2.46
CA VAL A 132 19.05 -0.99 -1.30
C VAL A 132 20.58 -0.96 -1.27
N TYR A 133 21.23 -1.15 -2.43
CA TYR A 133 22.70 -1.15 -2.55
C TYR A 133 23.32 0.17 -2.05
N GLN A 134 22.81 1.31 -2.48
CA GLN A 134 23.32 2.62 -2.04
C GLN A 134 23.18 2.85 -0.53
N ASN A 135 22.30 2.11 0.15
CA ASN A 135 22.09 2.20 1.59
C ASN A 135 22.76 1.07 2.40
N LEU A 136 23.63 0.23 1.78
CA LEU A 136 24.31 -0.86 2.46
C LEU A 136 25.14 -0.43 3.67
N HIS A 137 25.82 0.73 3.58
CA HIS A 137 26.62 1.27 4.69
C HIS A 137 25.74 1.55 5.94
N PHE A 138 24.52 2.03 5.72
CA PHE A 138 23.57 2.27 6.77
C PHE A 138 23.08 0.95 7.39
N LEU A 139 22.71 -0.03 6.56
CA LEU A 139 22.26 -1.35 7.02
C LEU A 139 23.31 -2.10 7.82
N ARG A 140 24.59 -2.02 7.38
CA ARG A 140 25.72 -2.66 8.09
C ARG A 140 25.89 -2.17 9.52
N ARG A 141 25.53 -0.93 9.81
CA ARG A 141 25.60 -0.35 11.16
C ARG A 141 24.70 -1.07 12.15
N TYR A 142 23.50 -1.51 11.72
CA TYR A 142 22.51 -2.14 12.58
C TYR A 142 22.65 -3.65 12.68
N ARG A 143 23.45 -4.29 11.83
CA ARG A 143 23.76 -5.72 11.81
C ARG A 143 22.51 -6.61 11.95
N PRO A 144 21.45 -6.41 11.18
CA PRO A 144 20.27 -7.25 11.26
C PRO A 144 20.61 -8.69 10.79
N GLU A 145 19.90 -9.68 11.30
CA GLU A 145 19.99 -11.06 10.81
C GLU A 145 19.29 -11.21 9.46
N HIS A 146 18.13 -10.55 9.34
CA HIS A 146 17.30 -10.59 8.15
C HIS A 146 16.97 -9.18 7.65
N ILE A 147 16.79 -9.06 6.35
CA ILE A 147 16.29 -7.83 5.72
C ILE A 147 14.98 -8.15 5.02
N LEU A 148 13.93 -7.41 5.40
CA LEU A 148 12.64 -7.39 4.74
C LEU A 148 12.62 -6.24 3.74
N ILE A 149 12.41 -6.52 2.46
CA ILE A 149 12.25 -5.53 1.39
C ILE A 149 10.79 -5.54 0.96
N VAL A 150 10.12 -4.39 0.99
CA VAL A 150 8.70 -4.27 0.67
C VAL A 150 8.42 -3.08 -0.24
N ALA A 151 7.49 -3.23 -1.16
CA ALA A 151 6.94 -2.13 -1.91
C ALA A 151 6.00 -1.29 -1.03
N GLY A 152 6.14 0.04 -1.07
CA GLY A 152 5.35 0.97 -0.26
C GLY A 152 4.10 1.51 -0.97
N ASP A 153 3.60 0.83 -2.01
CA ASP A 153 2.58 1.35 -2.91
C ASP A 153 1.38 0.41 -3.14
N HIS A 154 1.19 -0.58 -2.26
CA HIS A 154 0.08 -1.53 -2.29
C HIS A 154 -0.79 -1.44 -1.04
N ILE A 155 -2.06 -1.85 -1.18
CA ILE A 155 -3.04 -1.91 -0.09
C ILE A 155 -3.26 -3.37 0.31
N TYR A 156 -2.87 -3.72 1.54
CA TYR A 156 -3.01 -5.05 2.11
C TYR A 156 -2.73 -5.05 3.62
N LYS A 157 -3.13 -6.10 4.32
CA LYS A 157 -2.75 -6.38 5.71
C LYS A 157 -2.03 -7.71 5.77
N MET A 158 -0.84 -7.74 6.36
CA MET A 158 0.03 -8.94 6.41
C MET A 158 0.87 -8.96 7.68
N ASP A 159 0.95 -10.13 8.31
CA ASP A 159 1.90 -10.42 9.38
C ASP A 159 3.22 -10.94 8.80
N TYR A 160 4.23 -10.08 8.78
CA TYR A 160 5.57 -10.44 8.30
C TYR A 160 6.31 -11.39 9.26
N GLY A 161 5.90 -11.48 10.52
CA GLY A 161 6.46 -12.43 11.48
C GLY A 161 6.24 -13.88 11.05
N ARG A 162 5.05 -14.19 10.48
CA ARG A 162 4.75 -15.51 9.91
C ARG A 162 5.65 -15.84 8.70
N MET A 163 5.87 -14.86 7.82
CA MET A 163 6.75 -15.03 6.68
C MET A 163 8.21 -15.21 7.11
N LEU A 164 8.67 -14.49 8.16
CA LEU A 164 10.00 -14.68 8.76
C LEU A 164 10.16 -16.09 9.37
N ALA A 165 9.15 -16.56 10.10
CA ALA A 165 9.17 -17.93 10.64
C ALA A 165 9.26 -18.98 9.52
N HIS A 166 8.51 -18.79 8.43
CA HIS A 166 8.61 -19.63 7.22
C HIS A 166 10.02 -19.61 6.62
N HIS A 167 10.62 -18.42 6.47
CA HIS A 167 11.98 -18.24 5.94
C HIS A 167 13.01 -19.04 6.73
N VAL A 168 12.99 -18.91 8.05
CA VAL A 168 13.92 -19.62 8.94
C VAL A 168 13.66 -21.12 8.96
N LYS A 169 12.40 -21.56 9.01
CA LYS A 169 12.01 -22.96 8.99
C LYS A 169 12.56 -23.71 7.76
N HIS A 170 12.55 -23.07 6.60
CA HIS A 170 13.05 -23.65 5.35
C HIS A 170 14.55 -23.42 5.13
N ASN A 171 15.23 -22.77 6.10
CA ASN A 171 16.63 -22.37 5.96
C ASN A 171 16.87 -21.68 4.61
N ALA A 172 15.94 -20.77 4.23
CA ALA A 172 15.94 -20.09 2.95
C ALA A 172 17.06 -19.05 2.89
N ASP A 173 17.60 -18.81 1.69
CA ASP A 173 18.49 -17.68 1.43
C ASP A 173 17.65 -16.44 1.07
N MET A 174 16.52 -16.69 0.40
CA MET A 174 15.48 -15.69 0.10
C MET A 174 14.09 -16.32 0.21
N THR A 175 13.11 -15.53 0.65
CA THR A 175 11.68 -15.86 0.57
C THR A 175 10.94 -14.75 -0.14
N VAL A 176 10.03 -15.11 -1.06
CA VAL A 176 9.19 -14.18 -1.84
C VAL A 176 7.75 -14.35 -1.42
N ALA A 177 7.08 -13.30 -0.97
CA ALA A 177 5.63 -13.34 -0.79
C ALA A 177 4.91 -13.33 -2.12
N CYS A 178 3.90 -14.17 -2.25
CA CYS A 178 3.18 -14.37 -3.49
C CYS A 178 1.68 -14.49 -3.26
N ILE A 179 0.92 -14.14 -4.29
CA ILE A 179 -0.53 -14.25 -4.32
C ILE A 179 -0.96 -14.99 -5.58
N ASP A 180 -2.01 -15.81 -5.44
CA ASP A 180 -2.63 -16.51 -6.55
C ASP A 180 -3.50 -15.53 -7.34
N VAL A 181 -3.22 -15.36 -8.62
CA VAL A 181 -3.98 -14.48 -9.52
C VAL A 181 -4.46 -15.23 -10.76
N PRO A 182 -5.55 -14.78 -11.40
CA PRO A 182 -5.92 -15.28 -12.72
C PRO A 182 -4.79 -15.09 -13.74
N LEU A 183 -4.59 -16.04 -14.64
CA LEU A 183 -3.51 -16.03 -15.62
C LEU A 183 -3.49 -14.76 -16.49
N ALA A 184 -4.67 -14.20 -16.78
CA ALA A 184 -4.80 -12.97 -17.54
C ALA A 184 -4.21 -11.74 -16.82
N GLU A 185 -4.30 -11.69 -15.50
CA GLU A 185 -3.77 -10.59 -14.66
C GLU A 185 -2.27 -10.75 -14.38
N ALA A 186 -1.77 -11.98 -14.41
CA ALA A 186 -0.38 -12.32 -14.08
C ALA A 186 0.66 -11.60 -14.95
N ARG A 187 0.28 -11.15 -16.14
CA ARG A 187 1.16 -10.42 -17.10
C ARG A 187 1.68 -9.08 -16.59
N GLU A 188 1.04 -8.52 -15.57
CA GLU A 188 1.44 -7.24 -14.97
C GLU A 188 2.48 -7.39 -13.85
N PHE A 189 2.78 -8.63 -13.43
CA PHE A 189 3.61 -8.93 -12.25
C PHE A 189 4.82 -9.80 -12.60
N GLY A 190 5.78 -9.89 -11.69
CA GLY A 190 6.74 -10.96 -11.67
C GLY A 190 6.03 -12.27 -11.31
N VAL A 191 6.21 -13.31 -12.10
CA VAL A 191 5.52 -14.60 -11.93
C VAL A 191 6.52 -15.70 -11.62
N MET A 192 6.16 -16.56 -10.67
CA MET A 192 7.01 -17.65 -10.18
C MET A 192 6.50 -19.02 -10.63
N GLY A 193 7.43 -19.87 -11.07
CA GLY A 193 7.25 -21.31 -11.10
C GLY A 193 7.77 -21.92 -9.79
N VAL A 194 6.98 -22.81 -9.18
CA VAL A 194 7.36 -23.50 -7.94
C VAL A 194 7.27 -25.02 -8.09
N ASP A 195 8.06 -25.73 -7.29
CA ASP A 195 7.93 -27.19 -7.14
C ASP A 195 6.85 -27.56 -6.09
N GLY A 196 6.69 -28.85 -5.83
CA GLY A 196 5.71 -29.37 -4.85
C GLY A 196 5.98 -28.99 -3.38
N HIS A 197 7.05 -28.27 -3.09
CA HIS A 197 7.45 -27.81 -1.75
C HIS A 197 7.55 -26.28 -1.66
N ASP A 198 6.89 -25.56 -2.59
CA ASP A 198 6.94 -24.10 -2.72
C ASP A 198 8.37 -23.53 -2.93
N ARG A 199 9.34 -24.36 -3.33
CA ARG A 199 10.64 -23.87 -3.77
C ARG A 199 10.49 -23.21 -5.13
N VAL A 200 10.96 -21.98 -5.27
CA VAL A 200 10.93 -21.25 -6.53
C VAL A 200 11.98 -21.82 -7.46
N ILE A 201 11.55 -22.31 -8.62
CA ILE A 201 12.39 -22.92 -9.66
C ILE A 201 12.53 -22.04 -10.89
N ASP A 202 11.62 -21.07 -11.07
CA ASP A 202 11.65 -20.10 -12.16
C ASP A 202 11.04 -18.78 -11.71
N PHE A 203 11.49 -17.67 -12.31
CA PHE A 203 10.95 -16.33 -12.06
C PHE A 203 11.06 -15.49 -13.34
N VAL A 204 9.93 -14.99 -13.81
CA VAL A 204 9.86 -14.15 -15.01
C VAL A 204 9.12 -12.85 -14.74
N GLU A 205 9.78 -11.73 -14.97
CA GLU A 205 9.19 -10.40 -14.80
C GLU A 205 8.27 -10.05 -15.98
N LYS A 206 6.99 -9.87 -15.71
CA LYS A 206 5.94 -9.48 -16.68
C LYS A 206 5.91 -10.34 -17.93
N PRO A 207 5.74 -11.66 -17.79
CA PRO A 207 5.76 -12.58 -18.90
C PRO A 207 4.53 -12.42 -19.81
N GLN A 208 4.71 -12.56 -21.12
CA GLN A 208 3.57 -12.64 -22.05
C GLN A 208 2.79 -13.95 -21.85
N ASN A 209 3.50 -15.04 -21.54
CA ASN A 209 2.94 -16.35 -21.25
C ASN A 209 3.35 -16.74 -19.82
N PRO A 210 2.55 -16.36 -18.79
CA PRO A 210 2.88 -16.66 -17.41
C PRO A 210 2.88 -18.16 -17.12
N PRO A 211 3.85 -18.70 -16.35
CA PRO A 211 3.76 -20.06 -15.84
C PRO A 211 2.54 -20.21 -14.91
N HIS A 212 1.85 -21.34 -15.03
CA HIS A 212 0.72 -21.65 -14.18
C HIS A 212 1.14 -22.40 -12.90
N ILE A 213 0.30 -22.35 -11.89
CA ILE A 213 0.48 -23.12 -10.64
C ILE A 213 0.28 -24.61 -10.98
N PRO A 214 1.13 -25.54 -10.47
CA PRO A 214 0.93 -26.98 -10.65
C PRO A 214 -0.47 -27.41 -10.23
N GLY A 215 -1.20 -28.05 -11.16
CA GLY A 215 -2.59 -28.47 -10.94
C GLY A 215 -3.68 -27.38 -11.08
N GLN A 216 -3.31 -26.13 -11.39
CA GLN A 216 -4.24 -25.01 -11.59
C GLN A 216 -3.90 -24.23 -12.87
N PRO A 217 -4.35 -24.68 -14.05
CA PRO A 217 -3.88 -24.14 -15.34
C PRO A 217 -4.39 -22.72 -15.65
N ASP A 218 -5.39 -22.23 -14.92
CA ASP A 218 -5.99 -20.90 -15.05
C ASP A 218 -5.42 -19.86 -14.06
N ARG A 219 -4.50 -20.28 -13.17
CA ARG A 219 -3.91 -19.43 -12.13
C ARG A 219 -2.40 -19.41 -12.17
N ALA A 220 -1.83 -18.28 -11.78
CA ALA A 220 -0.39 -18.07 -11.65
C ALA A 220 -0.04 -17.52 -10.27
N LEU A 221 1.22 -17.73 -9.86
CA LEU A 221 1.75 -17.25 -8.60
C LEU A 221 2.50 -15.93 -8.83
N ALA A 222 1.85 -14.83 -8.50
CA ALA A 222 2.39 -13.48 -8.69
C ALA A 222 3.22 -13.02 -7.47
N SER A 223 4.35 -12.40 -7.71
CA SER A 223 5.16 -11.74 -6.68
C SER A 223 4.47 -10.47 -6.20
N MET A 224 4.39 -10.30 -4.90
CA MET A 224 3.83 -9.11 -4.25
C MET A 224 4.87 -7.98 -4.08
N GLY A 225 6.13 -8.18 -4.50
CA GLY A 225 7.19 -7.23 -4.23
C GLY A 225 7.60 -7.17 -2.75
N ILE A 226 7.45 -8.29 -2.05
CA ILE A 226 7.78 -8.47 -0.62
C ILE A 226 8.79 -9.60 -0.52
N TYR A 227 9.98 -9.29 -0.01
CA TYR A 227 11.10 -10.21 0.02
C TYR A 227 11.76 -10.25 1.40
N ILE A 228 12.11 -11.45 1.88
CA ILE A 228 12.98 -11.63 3.03
C ILE A 228 14.29 -12.26 2.57
N PHE A 229 15.39 -11.70 3.02
CA PHE A 229 16.73 -12.18 2.75
C PHE A 229 17.51 -12.40 4.04
N ASN A 230 18.40 -13.39 4.06
CA ASN A 230 19.52 -13.38 4.98
C ASN A 230 20.44 -12.19 4.65
N THR A 231 20.81 -11.40 5.64
CA THR A 231 21.55 -10.14 5.43
C THR A 231 22.84 -10.31 4.66
N LYS A 232 23.67 -11.29 5.05
CA LYS A 232 24.94 -11.56 4.37
C LYS A 232 24.72 -11.91 2.90
N PHE A 233 23.77 -12.80 2.66
CA PHE A 233 23.42 -13.22 1.30
C PHE A 233 22.94 -12.05 0.43
N LEU A 234 22.06 -11.19 0.96
CA LEU A 234 21.60 -10.01 0.24
C LEU A 234 22.77 -9.10 -0.15
N PHE A 235 23.68 -8.82 0.78
CA PHE A 235 24.83 -7.94 0.51
C PHE A 235 25.71 -8.50 -0.60
N GLU A 236 26.02 -9.79 -0.57
CA GLU A 236 26.79 -10.46 -1.63
C GLU A 236 26.10 -10.34 -3.00
N GLN A 237 24.78 -10.53 -3.06
CA GLN A 237 24.05 -10.42 -4.32
C GLN A 237 23.97 -8.98 -4.85
N LEU A 238 23.78 -7.99 -3.99
CA LEU A 238 23.77 -6.59 -4.38
C LEU A 238 25.14 -6.11 -4.86
N GLU A 239 26.23 -6.51 -4.20
CA GLU A 239 27.60 -6.19 -4.61
C GLU A 239 27.94 -6.83 -5.96
N ARG A 240 27.57 -8.10 -6.14
CA ARG A 240 27.72 -8.79 -7.44
C ARG A 240 26.99 -8.06 -8.55
N ASP A 241 25.72 -7.72 -8.31
CA ASP A 241 24.85 -7.05 -9.31
C ASP A 241 25.39 -5.67 -9.66
N ALA A 242 25.86 -4.91 -8.68
CA ALA A 242 26.48 -3.59 -8.89
C ALA A 242 27.73 -3.63 -9.80
N MET A 243 28.46 -4.76 -9.80
CA MET A 243 29.63 -4.98 -10.68
C MET A 243 29.23 -5.55 -12.05
N THR A 244 27.98 -5.99 -12.24
CA THR A 244 27.52 -6.61 -13.47
C THR A 244 27.22 -5.55 -14.52
N LYS A 245 27.99 -5.54 -15.61
CA LYS A 245 27.77 -4.62 -16.74
C LYS A 245 26.42 -4.89 -17.41
N GLY A 246 25.62 -3.82 -17.59
CA GLY A 246 24.32 -3.92 -18.26
C GLY A 246 23.16 -4.35 -17.34
N SER A 247 23.40 -4.56 -16.05
CA SER A 247 22.32 -4.74 -15.07
C SER A 247 21.45 -3.50 -15.01
N SER A 248 20.13 -3.69 -14.95
CA SER A 248 19.15 -2.62 -14.65
C SER A 248 19.06 -2.34 -13.16
N ARG A 249 19.79 -3.11 -12.33
CA ARG A 249 19.81 -3.03 -10.87
C ARG A 249 18.42 -3.17 -10.25
N ASP A 250 17.66 -4.12 -10.76
CA ASP A 250 16.29 -4.40 -10.36
C ASP A 250 16.16 -5.80 -9.76
N PHE A 251 15.39 -5.94 -8.65
CA PHE A 251 15.21 -7.24 -8.02
C PHE A 251 14.54 -8.25 -8.97
N GLY A 252 13.47 -7.84 -9.65
CA GLY A 252 12.69 -8.74 -10.51
C GLY A 252 13.40 -9.11 -11.81
N LYS A 253 14.23 -8.21 -12.35
CA LYS A 253 14.90 -8.42 -13.65
C LYS A 253 16.29 -9.05 -13.53
N ASP A 254 17.04 -8.69 -12.49
CA ASP A 254 18.47 -9.03 -12.41
C ASP A 254 18.79 -9.95 -11.25
N ILE A 255 18.31 -9.66 -10.02
CA ILE A 255 18.69 -10.42 -8.83
C ILE A 255 17.93 -11.73 -8.73
N ILE A 256 16.59 -11.69 -8.72
CA ILE A 256 15.78 -12.90 -8.48
C ILE A 256 16.01 -13.95 -9.58
N PRO A 257 15.97 -13.63 -10.90
CA PRO A 257 16.26 -14.62 -11.93
C PRO A 257 17.63 -15.27 -11.81
N TYR A 258 18.64 -14.51 -11.36
CA TYR A 258 19.98 -15.05 -11.15
C TYR A 258 20.06 -16.05 -9.98
N ILE A 259 19.38 -15.76 -8.84
CA ILE A 259 19.51 -16.55 -7.62
C ILE A 259 18.61 -17.78 -7.58
N VAL A 260 17.46 -17.77 -8.28
CA VAL A 260 16.45 -18.85 -8.24
C VAL A 260 17.03 -20.21 -8.57
N SER A 261 17.87 -20.31 -9.59
CA SER A 261 18.48 -21.57 -10.02
C SER A 261 19.70 -22.00 -9.18
N ARG A 262 20.22 -21.15 -8.30
CA ARG A 262 21.51 -21.34 -7.61
C ARG A 262 21.40 -21.48 -6.11
N TYR A 263 20.36 -20.93 -5.50
CA TYR A 263 20.20 -20.78 -4.06
C TYR A 263 18.84 -21.29 -3.59
N ARG A 264 18.60 -21.27 -2.29
CA ARG A 264 17.34 -21.71 -1.68
C ARG A 264 16.35 -20.57 -1.63
N VAL A 265 15.56 -20.45 -2.69
CA VAL A 265 14.49 -19.43 -2.81
C VAL A 265 13.15 -20.13 -2.63
N PHE A 266 12.33 -19.63 -1.71
CA PHE A 266 11.01 -20.19 -1.41
C PHE A 266 9.89 -19.14 -1.62
N ALA A 267 8.75 -19.61 -2.10
CA ALA A 267 7.53 -18.85 -2.14
C ALA A 267 6.81 -18.94 -0.78
N HIS A 268 6.29 -17.81 -0.30
CA HIS A 268 5.41 -17.75 0.86
C HIS A 268 4.04 -17.26 0.40
N ARG A 269 3.03 -18.10 0.55
CA ARG A 269 1.68 -17.73 0.11
C ARG A 269 1.08 -16.68 1.02
N PHE A 270 0.58 -15.61 0.47
CA PHE A 270 -0.01 -14.50 1.21
C PHE A 270 -1.18 -14.95 2.09
N ALA A 271 -1.94 -15.95 1.64
CA ALA A 271 -3.03 -16.55 2.42
C ALA A 271 -2.60 -17.04 3.81
N ASP A 272 -1.32 -17.46 3.98
CA ASP A 272 -0.80 -17.97 5.26
C ASP A 272 -0.45 -16.86 6.25
N SER A 273 -0.37 -15.60 5.79
CA SER A 273 -0.01 -14.44 6.61
C SER A 273 -0.89 -13.22 6.43
N CYS A 274 -1.95 -13.29 5.61
CA CYS A 274 -2.93 -12.21 5.54
C CYS A 274 -3.73 -12.12 6.85
N VAL A 275 -4.09 -10.89 7.23
CA VAL A 275 -4.83 -10.60 8.46
C VAL A 275 -5.96 -9.61 8.19
N GLY A 276 -6.97 -9.59 9.06
CA GLY A 276 -8.04 -8.59 9.03
C GLY A 276 -8.99 -8.67 7.83
N SER A 277 -9.02 -9.79 7.09
CA SER A 277 -10.00 -10.02 6.05
C SER A 277 -11.07 -11.02 6.48
N PRO A 278 -12.36 -10.78 6.20
CA PRO A 278 -13.41 -11.75 6.44
C PRO A 278 -13.10 -13.06 5.71
N GLN A 279 -13.34 -14.20 6.35
CA GLN A 279 -13.15 -15.53 5.77
C GLN A 279 -11.70 -15.86 5.34
N HIS A 280 -10.68 -15.15 5.85
CA HIS A 280 -9.27 -15.33 5.49
C HIS A 280 -9.00 -15.24 3.97
N GLN A 281 -9.80 -14.48 3.21
CA GLN A 281 -9.55 -14.23 1.80
C GLN A 281 -8.42 -13.20 1.66
N PRO A 282 -7.36 -13.49 0.89
CA PRO A 282 -6.26 -12.57 0.70
C PRO A 282 -6.71 -11.30 -0.03
N TYR A 283 -6.64 -10.15 0.65
CA TYR A 283 -6.90 -8.85 0.03
C TYR A 283 -5.59 -8.14 -0.26
N TRP A 284 -5.29 -7.96 -1.52
CA TRP A 284 -4.14 -7.19 -2.00
C TRP A 284 -4.54 -6.43 -3.27
N ARG A 285 -4.21 -5.13 -3.34
CA ARG A 285 -4.53 -4.28 -4.48
C ARG A 285 -3.33 -3.41 -4.88
N ASP A 286 -2.93 -3.48 -6.15
CA ASP A 286 -2.09 -2.47 -6.79
C ASP A 286 -2.99 -1.33 -7.27
N VAL A 287 -3.07 -0.25 -6.49
CA VAL A 287 -3.84 0.95 -6.82
C VAL A 287 -3.06 1.86 -7.79
N GLY A 288 -2.51 1.28 -8.84
CA GLY A 288 -1.60 1.94 -9.78
C GLY A 288 -2.28 2.72 -10.91
N THR A 289 -3.58 2.55 -11.13
CA THR A 289 -4.37 3.30 -12.13
C THR A 289 -5.52 4.05 -11.46
N ILE A 290 -6.09 5.04 -12.15
CA ILE A 290 -7.25 5.79 -11.64
C ILE A 290 -8.43 4.86 -11.37
N ASP A 291 -8.68 3.90 -12.25
CA ASP A 291 -9.75 2.92 -12.09
C ASP A 291 -9.53 2.04 -10.85
N ALA A 292 -8.36 1.42 -10.73
CA ALA A 292 -8.03 0.56 -9.59
C ALA A 292 -8.01 1.36 -8.26
N TYR A 293 -7.54 2.60 -8.28
CA TYR A 293 -7.57 3.49 -7.12
C TYR A 293 -9.01 3.83 -6.71
N TRP A 294 -9.86 4.19 -7.66
CA TRP A 294 -11.27 4.49 -7.41
C TRP A 294 -12.00 3.24 -6.89
N GLU A 295 -11.86 2.10 -7.55
CA GLU A 295 -12.48 0.83 -7.17
C GLU A 295 -12.10 0.41 -5.74
N ALA A 296 -10.82 0.45 -5.40
CA ALA A 296 -10.35 0.11 -4.05
C ALA A 296 -10.88 1.06 -2.96
N ASN A 297 -11.03 2.35 -3.26
CA ASN A 297 -11.67 3.29 -2.34
C ASN A 297 -13.17 3.04 -2.22
N MET A 298 -13.89 2.81 -3.34
CA MET A 298 -15.33 2.52 -3.32
C MET A 298 -15.64 1.22 -2.59
N GLU A 299 -14.74 0.25 -2.63
CA GLU A 299 -14.89 -0.99 -1.88
C GLU A 299 -15.01 -0.74 -0.36
N MET A 300 -14.32 0.26 0.16
CA MET A 300 -14.38 0.63 1.59
C MET A 300 -15.75 1.19 2.00
N THR A 301 -16.59 1.63 1.06
CA THR A 301 -17.96 2.12 1.35
C THR A 301 -19.00 1.01 1.42
N LYS A 302 -18.67 -0.22 1.04
CA LYS A 302 -19.57 -1.37 1.13
C LYS A 302 -19.93 -1.70 2.58
N VAL A 303 -21.10 -2.27 2.79
CA VAL A 303 -21.53 -2.75 4.12
C VAL A 303 -20.56 -3.77 4.71
N THR A 304 -20.02 -4.64 3.86
CA THR A 304 -19.02 -5.65 4.25
C THR A 304 -17.84 -5.57 3.28
N PRO A 305 -16.86 -4.68 3.53
CA PRO A 305 -15.68 -4.58 2.69
C PRO A 305 -14.78 -5.81 2.89
N GLU A 306 -14.06 -6.21 1.84
CA GLU A 306 -13.08 -7.31 1.92
C GLU A 306 -11.90 -6.96 2.85
N LEU A 307 -11.51 -5.68 2.91
CA LEU A 307 -10.51 -5.17 3.84
C LEU A 307 -11.19 -4.45 5.01
N ASN A 308 -11.08 -5.00 6.21
CA ASN A 308 -11.63 -4.37 7.42
C ASN A 308 -10.69 -3.27 7.94
N LEU A 309 -11.13 -2.01 7.84
CA LEU A 309 -10.40 -0.85 8.39
C LEU A 309 -10.67 -0.65 9.90
N TYR A 310 -11.72 -1.26 10.44
CA TYR A 310 -12.16 -1.15 11.85
C TYR A 310 -11.62 -2.29 12.73
N ASP A 311 -10.65 -3.05 12.21
CA ASP A 311 -9.98 -4.12 12.92
C ASP A 311 -9.02 -3.56 13.98
N HIS A 312 -9.34 -3.78 15.24
CA HIS A 312 -8.54 -3.31 16.39
C HIS A 312 -7.31 -4.19 16.65
N ASP A 313 -7.33 -5.44 16.20
CA ASP A 313 -6.21 -6.37 16.39
C ASP A 313 -5.08 -6.10 15.40
N TRP A 314 -5.40 -5.51 14.23
CA TRP A 314 -4.43 -5.10 13.22
C TRP A 314 -4.75 -3.72 12.66
N PRO A 315 -4.60 -2.65 13.48
CA PRO A 315 -4.96 -1.29 13.08
C PRO A 315 -4.01 -0.75 12.00
N ILE A 316 -4.54 0.09 11.14
CA ILE A 316 -3.72 0.89 10.23
C ILE A 316 -3.43 2.23 10.91
N TRP A 317 -2.18 2.45 11.25
CA TRP A 317 -1.68 3.68 11.84
C TRP A 317 -1.50 4.75 10.76
N THR A 318 -1.73 6.01 11.11
CA THR A 318 -1.54 7.15 10.21
C THR A 318 -1.39 8.44 11.00
N TYR A 319 -0.94 9.49 10.33
CA TYR A 319 -1.06 10.85 10.88
C TYR A 319 -2.53 11.25 10.99
N GLN A 320 -2.94 11.64 12.18
CA GLN A 320 -4.29 12.14 12.42
C GLN A 320 -4.26 13.64 12.70
N GLU A 321 -4.85 14.42 11.80
CA GLU A 321 -5.03 15.84 12.01
C GLU A 321 -6.04 16.09 13.15
N GLN A 322 -5.80 17.14 13.93
CA GLN A 322 -6.71 17.60 14.98
C GLN A 322 -7.90 18.31 14.32
N MET A 323 -8.92 17.56 13.95
CA MET A 323 -10.11 18.05 13.27
C MET A 323 -11.35 17.85 14.13
N PRO A 324 -12.33 18.79 14.08
CA PRO A 324 -13.63 18.54 14.70
C PRO A 324 -14.34 17.38 13.98
N PRO A 325 -15.38 16.79 14.60
CA PRO A 325 -16.23 15.82 13.94
C PRO A 325 -16.87 16.38 12.66
N ALA A 326 -17.25 15.48 11.75
CA ALA A 326 -18.03 15.85 10.56
C ALA A 326 -19.39 16.41 10.99
N LYS A 327 -19.84 17.47 10.32
CA LYS A 327 -21.07 18.19 10.63
C LYS A 327 -22.06 18.12 9.48
N PHE A 328 -23.29 17.75 9.80
CA PHE A 328 -24.43 17.72 8.88
C PHE A 328 -25.42 18.79 9.32
N VAL A 329 -25.83 19.66 8.40
CA VAL A 329 -26.72 20.77 8.71
C VAL A 329 -27.85 20.91 7.70
N PHE A 330 -28.93 21.54 8.16
CA PHE A 330 -30.22 21.71 7.55
C PHE A 330 -31.08 20.43 7.53
N ASP A 331 -32.35 20.64 7.74
CA ASP A 331 -33.41 19.63 7.68
C ASP A 331 -34.69 20.26 7.14
N ASP A 332 -34.55 21.12 6.12
CA ASP A 332 -35.65 21.68 5.39
C ASP A 332 -36.17 20.67 4.34
N GLU A 333 -37.35 20.87 3.78
CA GLU A 333 -38.03 19.92 2.89
C GLU A 333 -37.13 19.47 1.70
N ASP A 334 -36.48 20.42 1.05
CA ASP A 334 -35.64 20.20 -0.13
C ASP A 334 -34.13 20.38 0.12
N ARG A 335 -33.76 20.74 1.37
CA ARG A 335 -32.39 21.06 1.78
C ARG A 335 -32.01 20.28 3.04
N ARG A 336 -31.52 19.06 2.87
CA ARG A 336 -31.12 18.21 3.97
C ARG A 336 -29.68 17.73 3.80
N GLY A 337 -28.85 17.91 4.83
CA GLY A 337 -27.49 17.39 4.85
C GLY A 337 -27.48 15.89 5.17
N THR A 338 -27.21 15.04 4.18
CA THR A 338 -27.25 13.57 4.36
C THR A 338 -26.02 12.88 3.75
N ALA A 339 -25.60 11.78 4.38
CA ALA A 339 -24.63 10.85 3.80
C ALA A 339 -25.09 9.40 4.05
N VAL A 340 -25.08 8.59 2.99
CA VAL A 340 -25.50 7.18 3.04
C VAL A 340 -24.45 6.32 2.32
N ASP A 341 -24.13 5.14 2.88
CA ASP A 341 -23.10 4.22 2.36
C ASP A 341 -21.78 4.94 2.05
N SER A 342 -21.35 5.82 2.94
CA SER A 342 -20.24 6.74 2.70
C SER A 342 -19.29 6.84 3.88
N LEU A 343 -18.01 7.11 3.62
CA LEU A 343 -17.01 7.40 4.63
C LEU A 343 -16.76 8.90 4.68
N ILE A 344 -17.06 9.53 5.82
CA ILE A 344 -16.93 10.98 6.01
C ILE A 344 -15.89 11.23 7.11
N SER A 345 -14.80 11.89 6.75
CA SER A 345 -13.70 12.18 7.68
C SER A 345 -13.95 13.44 8.52
N GLY A 346 -13.09 13.65 9.53
CA GLY A 346 -13.16 14.82 10.40
C GLY A 346 -13.06 16.15 9.65
N GLY A 347 -13.68 17.21 10.20
CA GLY A 347 -13.67 18.55 9.64
C GLY A 347 -14.60 18.77 8.43
N CYS A 348 -15.30 17.72 7.96
CA CYS A 348 -16.25 17.86 6.85
C CYS A 348 -17.54 18.59 7.26
N ILE A 349 -18.10 19.38 6.33
CA ILE A 349 -19.39 20.01 6.50
C ILE A 349 -20.29 19.68 5.31
N ILE A 350 -21.38 18.95 5.59
CA ILE A 350 -22.41 18.62 4.60
C ILE A 350 -23.59 19.56 4.82
N SER A 351 -23.64 20.62 4.03
CA SER A 351 -24.54 21.76 4.23
C SER A 351 -25.75 21.67 3.30
N GLY A 352 -26.78 20.92 3.69
CA GLY A 352 -27.99 20.75 2.89
C GLY A 352 -27.73 20.08 1.53
N ALA A 353 -26.85 19.11 1.50
CA ALA A 353 -26.40 18.38 0.32
C ALA A 353 -26.57 16.87 0.53
N THR A 354 -26.53 16.11 -0.55
CA THR A 354 -26.63 14.65 -0.53
C THR A 354 -25.31 14.02 -0.93
N VAL A 355 -24.79 13.14 -0.05
CA VAL A 355 -23.59 12.33 -0.31
C VAL A 355 -24.00 10.86 -0.28
N LYS A 356 -23.67 10.10 -1.33
CA LYS A 356 -24.05 8.70 -1.44
C LYS A 356 -22.92 7.86 -2.02
N ARG A 357 -22.63 6.72 -1.39
CA ARG A 357 -21.58 5.79 -1.81
C ARG A 357 -20.29 6.52 -2.18
N SER A 358 -19.79 7.36 -1.28
CA SER A 358 -18.66 8.24 -1.55
C SER A 358 -17.71 8.33 -0.37
N LEU A 359 -16.45 8.64 -0.64
CA LEU A 359 -15.46 8.96 0.38
C LEU A 359 -15.17 10.46 0.38
N LEU A 360 -15.34 11.10 1.53
CA LEU A 360 -14.92 12.47 1.78
C LEU A 360 -13.78 12.47 2.79
N PHE A 361 -12.62 12.93 2.35
CA PHE A 361 -11.46 13.14 3.21
C PHE A 361 -11.61 14.37 4.09
N SER A 362 -10.60 14.66 4.93
CA SER A 362 -10.66 15.74 5.91
C SER A 362 -11.00 17.11 5.29
N SER A 363 -11.79 17.90 6.00
CA SER A 363 -12.08 19.31 5.67
C SER A 363 -12.74 19.52 4.31
N VAL A 364 -13.56 18.59 3.85
CA VAL A 364 -14.38 18.74 2.65
C VAL A 364 -15.66 19.48 3.01
N ASN A 365 -15.97 20.54 2.25
CA ASN A 365 -17.24 21.27 2.35
C ASN A 365 -18.13 20.94 1.15
N VAL A 366 -19.39 20.58 1.42
CA VAL A 366 -20.40 20.34 0.39
C VAL A 366 -21.57 21.29 0.62
N HIS A 367 -21.74 22.24 -0.28
CA HIS A 367 -22.75 23.28 -0.16
C HIS A 367 -24.13 22.80 -0.59
N SER A 368 -25.16 23.59 -0.24
CA SER A 368 -26.58 23.22 -0.39
C SER A 368 -26.96 22.83 -1.82
N TRP A 369 -27.80 21.82 -1.91
CA TRP A 369 -28.31 21.19 -3.13
C TRP A 369 -27.25 20.54 -4.02
N ALA A 370 -26.02 20.46 -3.55
CA ALA A 370 -25.02 19.66 -4.26
C ALA A 370 -25.25 18.16 -4.03
N SER A 371 -24.88 17.37 -5.02
CA SER A 371 -24.95 15.90 -5.00
C SER A 371 -23.61 15.28 -5.30
N VAL A 372 -23.15 14.38 -4.43
CA VAL A 372 -21.91 13.63 -4.59
C VAL A 372 -22.23 12.14 -4.54
N GLU A 373 -22.02 11.44 -5.64
CA GLU A 373 -22.35 10.03 -5.77
C GLU A 373 -21.16 9.24 -6.34
N ASP A 374 -20.90 8.03 -5.80
CA ASP A 374 -19.84 7.11 -6.27
C ASP A 374 -18.46 7.80 -6.47
N SER A 375 -18.08 8.69 -5.56
CA SER A 375 -16.94 9.58 -5.76
C SER A 375 -15.94 9.59 -4.61
N VAL A 376 -14.68 9.89 -4.94
CA VAL A 376 -13.58 10.05 -3.98
C VAL A 376 -13.17 11.52 -3.95
N ILE A 377 -13.41 12.18 -2.84
CA ILE A 377 -13.16 13.61 -2.66
C ILE A 377 -12.01 13.80 -1.68
N LEU A 378 -10.85 14.25 -2.18
CA LEU A 378 -9.62 14.39 -1.41
C LEU A 378 -9.65 15.61 -0.46
N PRO A 379 -8.69 15.71 0.50
CA PRO A 379 -8.73 16.71 1.56
C PRO A 379 -8.88 18.17 1.07
N GLY A 380 -9.70 18.94 1.79
CA GLY A 380 -9.84 20.39 1.59
C GLY A 380 -10.60 20.80 0.33
N VAL A 381 -11.34 19.89 -0.31
CA VAL A 381 -12.17 20.23 -1.47
C VAL A 381 -13.40 21.00 -1.01
N ASP A 382 -13.72 22.05 -1.76
CA ASP A 382 -14.94 22.88 -1.59
C ASP A 382 -15.87 22.68 -2.78
N ILE A 383 -17.07 22.12 -2.54
CA ILE A 383 -18.05 21.78 -3.59
C ILE A 383 -19.19 22.79 -3.56
N GLY A 384 -19.28 23.64 -4.59
CA GLY A 384 -20.24 24.69 -4.72
C GLY A 384 -21.69 24.23 -4.75
N ARG A 385 -22.62 25.17 -4.54
CA ARG A 385 -24.08 24.92 -4.55
C ARG A 385 -24.51 24.29 -5.89
N HIS A 386 -25.50 23.40 -5.84
CA HIS A 386 -26.07 22.76 -7.03
C HIS A 386 -25.09 21.99 -7.89
N ALA A 387 -23.83 21.78 -7.43
CA ALA A 387 -22.86 20.96 -8.15
C ALA A 387 -23.25 19.48 -8.12
N VAL A 388 -23.02 18.78 -9.23
CA VAL A 388 -23.31 17.35 -9.36
C VAL A 388 -22.03 16.62 -9.69
N LEU A 389 -21.56 15.78 -8.77
CA LEU A 389 -20.37 14.97 -8.91
C LEU A 389 -20.75 13.50 -8.89
N LYS A 390 -20.36 12.77 -9.94
CA LYS A 390 -20.66 11.34 -10.05
C LYS A 390 -19.45 10.61 -10.62
N ARG A 391 -19.10 9.45 -10.02
CA ARG A 391 -18.01 8.59 -10.52
C ARG A 391 -16.73 9.37 -10.84
N CYS A 392 -16.28 10.18 -9.88
CA CYS A 392 -15.10 11.00 -10.05
C CYS A 392 -14.12 10.89 -8.87
N VAL A 393 -12.90 11.31 -9.13
CA VAL A 393 -11.84 11.53 -8.14
C VAL A 393 -11.46 12.99 -8.21
N VAL A 394 -11.68 13.74 -7.13
CA VAL A 394 -11.35 15.16 -7.04
C VAL A 394 -10.12 15.34 -6.17
N ASP A 395 -9.06 15.92 -6.72
CA ASP A 395 -7.80 16.12 -6.00
C ASP A 395 -7.91 17.21 -4.93
N LYS A 396 -6.92 17.25 -4.04
CA LYS A 396 -6.87 18.14 -2.87
C LYS A 396 -7.10 19.61 -3.24
N HIS A 397 -7.82 20.30 -2.32
CA HIS A 397 -8.02 21.75 -2.35
C HIS A 397 -8.67 22.29 -3.62
N CYS A 398 -9.29 21.43 -4.44
CA CYS A 398 -10.09 21.88 -5.58
C CYS A 398 -11.32 22.64 -5.09
N ARG A 399 -11.66 23.72 -5.77
CA ARG A 399 -12.91 24.46 -5.59
C ARG A 399 -13.81 24.20 -6.79
N ILE A 400 -14.85 23.39 -6.57
CA ILE A 400 -15.82 23.07 -7.61
C ILE A 400 -16.85 24.21 -7.69
N PRO A 401 -16.97 24.89 -8.83
CA PRO A 401 -17.92 25.99 -9.01
C PRO A 401 -19.38 25.58 -8.79
N GLU A 402 -20.20 26.56 -8.44
CA GLU A 402 -21.65 26.39 -8.33
C GLU A 402 -22.25 25.87 -9.66
N GLY A 403 -23.16 24.90 -9.55
CA GLY A 403 -23.83 24.26 -10.68
C GLY A 403 -22.98 23.43 -11.61
N MET A 404 -21.68 23.21 -11.30
CA MET A 404 -20.82 22.41 -12.15
C MET A 404 -21.23 20.94 -12.11
N VAL A 405 -21.32 20.32 -13.29
CA VAL A 405 -21.63 18.88 -13.46
C VAL A 405 -20.37 18.15 -13.91
N ILE A 406 -20.02 17.07 -13.18
CA ILE A 406 -18.83 16.23 -13.41
C ILE A 406 -19.20 14.76 -13.32
N GLY A 407 -18.74 13.94 -14.26
CA GLY A 407 -18.88 12.49 -14.24
C GLY A 407 -20.25 11.98 -14.72
N VAL A 408 -21.11 12.88 -15.23
CA VAL A 408 -22.43 12.53 -15.78
C VAL A 408 -22.36 12.34 -17.29
N ASN A 409 -21.61 13.20 -17.99
CA ASN A 409 -21.39 13.09 -19.43
C ASN A 409 -19.89 12.95 -19.73
N PRO A 410 -19.40 11.72 -20.02
CA PRO A 410 -17.99 11.48 -20.28
C PRO A 410 -17.42 12.24 -21.48
N GLU A 411 -18.24 12.58 -22.49
CA GLU A 411 -17.78 13.32 -23.66
C GLU A 411 -17.50 14.79 -23.33
N GLU A 412 -18.35 15.41 -22.55
CA GLU A 412 -18.11 16.77 -22.05
C GLU A 412 -16.95 16.82 -21.05
N ASP A 413 -16.84 15.79 -20.20
CA ASP A 413 -15.75 15.72 -19.24
C ASP A 413 -14.37 15.56 -19.91
N ARG A 414 -14.27 14.79 -20.98
CA ARG A 414 -13.00 14.63 -21.75
C ARG A 414 -12.46 15.93 -22.32
N LYS A 415 -13.28 16.94 -22.51
CA LYS A 415 -12.85 18.26 -22.99
C LYS A 415 -12.08 19.05 -21.93
N ARG A 416 -12.30 18.74 -20.66
CA ARG A 416 -11.77 19.50 -19.51
C ARG A 416 -10.94 18.66 -18.55
N PHE A 417 -11.24 17.38 -18.43
CA PHE A 417 -10.74 16.49 -17.41
C PHE A 417 -10.14 15.20 -18.01
N HIS A 418 -9.41 14.46 -17.21
CA HIS A 418 -8.98 13.13 -17.61
C HIS A 418 -10.07 12.09 -17.27
N VAL A 419 -10.59 11.40 -18.28
CA VAL A 419 -11.54 10.31 -18.10
C VAL A 419 -10.86 8.99 -18.35
N SER A 420 -10.89 8.10 -17.37
CA SER A 420 -10.27 6.78 -17.42
C SER A 420 -10.99 5.82 -18.38
N PRO A 421 -10.39 4.66 -18.72
CA PRO A 421 -11.04 3.64 -19.54
C PRO A 421 -12.39 3.14 -19.01
N LYS A 422 -12.56 3.05 -17.68
CA LYS A 422 -13.83 2.67 -17.05
C LYS A 422 -14.79 3.85 -16.79
N GLY A 423 -14.46 5.04 -17.28
CA GLY A 423 -15.32 6.23 -17.19
C GLY A 423 -15.23 6.97 -15.86
N ILE A 424 -14.13 6.86 -15.13
CA ILE A 424 -13.89 7.63 -13.90
C ILE A 424 -13.25 8.97 -14.27
N THR A 425 -13.86 10.08 -13.85
CA THR A 425 -13.35 11.43 -14.13
C THR A 425 -12.40 11.90 -13.04
N LEU A 426 -11.14 12.16 -13.40
CA LEU A 426 -10.13 12.76 -12.52
C LEU A 426 -10.16 14.29 -12.68
N VAL A 427 -10.31 15.00 -11.56
CA VAL A 427 -10.33 16.48 -11.51
C VAL A 427 -9.19 16.97 -10.61
N THR A 428 -8.41 17.92 -11.13
CA THR A 428 -7.34 18.60 -10.37
C THR A 428 -7.55 20.12 -10.41
N ALA A 429 -6.92 20.86 -9.50
CA ALA A 429 -6.98 22.31 -9.46
C ALA A 429 -6.52 22.95 -10.78
N GLU A 430 -5.47 22.39 -11.40
CA GLU A 430 -4.96 22.83 -12.69
C GLU A 430 -6.01 22.70 -13.81
N MET A 431 -6.74 21.59 -13.87
CA MET A 431 -7.80 21.34 -14.84
C MET A 431 -9.00 22.31 -14.65
N LEU A 432 -9.20 22.80 -13.44
CA LEU A 432 -10.21 23.80 -13.13
C LEU A 432 -9.72 25.25 -13.38
N GLY A 433 -8.50 25.43 -13.91
CA GLY A 433 -7.89 26.75 -14.09
C GLY A 433 -7.53 27.45 -12.78
N GLN A 434 -7.47 26.70 -11.69
CA GLN A 434 -7.03 27.16 -10.37
C GLN A 434 -5.53 26.99 -10.27
N GLY A 435 -4.80 28.00 -9.78
CA GLY A 435 -3.38 27.89 -9.52
C GLY A 435 -3.11 26.66 -8.66
N ALA A 436 -1.98 25.98 -8.88
CA ALA A 436 -1.57 24.91 -8.00
C ALA A 436 -1.67 25.44 -6.56
N ALA A 437 -2.53 24.84 -5.76
CA ALA A 437 -2.59 25.17 -4.34
C ALA A 437 -1.19 24.91 -3.81
N GLU A 438 -0.44 25.99 -3.57
CA GLU A 438 0.92 25.92 -3.05
C GLU A 438 0.87 25.03 -1.84
N GLY A 439 1.56 23.89 -1.95
CA GLY A 439 1.43 22.76 -1.06
C GLY A 439 1.65 23.14 0.39
N LEU A 440 0.59 23.18 1.12
CA LEU A 440 0.59 23.07 2.57
C LEU A 440 0.56 21.59 2.99
#